data_50c7c88129f9773ab0d2cb27654a3a73
#
_entry.id   50c7c88129f9773ab0d2cb27654a3a73
#
_cell.length_a   1.000
_cell.length_b   1.000
_cell.length_c   1.000
_cell.angle_alpha   90.00
_cell.angle_beta   90.00
_cell.angle_gamma   90.00
#
_symmetry.space_group_name_H-M   'P 1'
#
loop_
_entity.id
_entity.type
_entity.pdbx_description
1 polymer ?
#
loop_
_entity_poly.entity_id
_entity_poly.type
_entity_poly.pdbx_seq_one_letter_code
_entity_poly.pdbx_strand_id
1 'polypeptide(L)'
;MALTISLFHRPGSVLFLDDDTDYLEMLGMVIPAHWQVELYSRPSGFAARMQNEPARWEADAMAQLQMIERWRQGQPLLPQVLRYWAISASRYELAQICVVDYAMPGTDGLKVLNTLLDWPGSRVLLTGQADEQIAIQAFNNGLIDQFVPKQTTDITRHLMGVLRKLMHAPHPRLN
;
A
#
# COMPACT_ATOMS: atom_id res chain seq x y z
N MET A 1 -25.46 8.04 3.07
CA MET A 1 -24.39 8.42 2.15
C MET A 1 -23.29 9.07 2.98
N ALA A 2 -22.27 8.32 3.36
CA ALA A 2 -21.15 8.86 4.13
C ALA A 2 -20.26 9.65 3.17
N LEU A 3 -20.20 10.97 3.33
CA LEU A 3 -19.23 11.81 2.64
C LEU A 3 -17.86 11.56 3.25
N THR A 4 -17.09 10.66 2.64
CA THR A 4 -15.69 10.49 2.97
C THR A 4 -14.91 11.63 2.33
N ILE A 5 -14.72 12.70 3.08
CA ILE A 5 -13.83 13.79 2.65
C ILE A 5 -12.43 13.35 3.00
N SER A 6 -11.68 12.87 2.01
CA SER A 6 -10.24 12.78 2.15
C SER A 6 -9.68 14.20 2.20
N LEU A 7 -9.41 14.70 3.39
CA LEU A 7 -8.83 16.05 3.59
C LEU A 7 -7.43 16.17 3.00
N PHE A 8 -6.78 15.04 2.70
CA PHE A 8 -5.43 15.02 2.21
C PHE A 8 -5.20 13.87 1.21
N HIS A 9 -4.39 14.15 0.21
CA HIS A 9 -3.65 13.08 -0.43
C HIS A 9 -2.66 12.52 0.60
N ARG A 10 -2.79 11.23 0.94
CA ARG A 10 -1.85 10.58 1.87
C ARG A 10 -0.60 10.19 1.10
N PRO A 11 0.52 10.90 1.24
CA PRO A 11 1.78 10.33 0.80
C PRO A 11 2.05 9.09 1.65
N GLY A 12 2.64 8.07 1.09
CA GLY A 12 2.98 6.86 1.79
C GLY A 12 3.97 6.03 0.99
N SER A 13 4.40 4.92 1.56
CA SER A 13 5.38 4.05 0.94
C SER A 13 4.73 2.91 0.15
N VAL A 14 5.45 2.46 -0.88
CA VAL A 14 5.18 1.22 -1.61
C VAL A 14 6.21 0.19 -1.17
N LEU A 15 5.73 -0.92 -0.65
CA LEU A 15 6.57 -2.03 -0.19
C LEU A 15 6.57 -3.14 -1.23
N PHE A 16 7.75 -3.59 -1.61
CA PHE A 16 7.93 -4.73 -2.50
C PHE A 16 8.50 -5.92 -1.72
N LEU A 17 7.95 -7.09 -1.95
CA LEU A 17 8.48 -8.36 -1.48
C LEU A 17 8.65 -9.31 -2.65
N ASP A 18 9.89 -9.65 -2.96
CA ASP A 18 10.27 -10.58 -4.03
C ASP A 18 11.60 -11.22 -3.65
N ASP A 19 11.75 -12.53 -3.78
CA ASP A 19 13.02 -13.20 -3.48
C ASP A 19 14.06 -13.03 -4.60
N ASP A 20 13.64 -12.58 -5.78
CA ASP A 20 14.53 -12.20 -6.88
C ASP A 20 15.14 -10.81 -6.63
N THR A 21 16.37 -10.80 -6.11
CA THR A 21 17.08 -9.56 -5.80
C THR A 21 17.41 -8.73 -7.04
N ASP A 22 17.65 -9.36 -8.19
CA ASP A 22 17.95 -8.66 -9.45
C ASP A 22 16.69 -7.92 -9.94
N TYR A 23 15.52 -8.54 -9.77
CA TYR A 23 14.24 -7.91 -10.06
C TYR A 23 13.98 -6.72 -9.14
N LEU A 24 14.25 -6.84 -7.83
CA LEU A 24 14.13 -5.73 -6.88
C LEU A 24 15.08 -4.57 -7.21
N GLU A 25 16.33 -4.85 -7.58
CA GLU A 25 17.27 -3.82 -8.02
C GLU A 25 16.79 -3.09 -9.27
N MET A 26 16.30 -3.83 -10.25
CA MET A 26 15.70 -3.26 -11.47
C MET A 26 14.52 -2.35 -11.13
N LEU A 27 13.63 -2.78 -10.24
CA LEU A 27 12.51 -1.94 -9.77
C LEU A 27 13.01 -0.66 -9.11
N GLY A 28 14.03 -0.74 -8.25
CA GLY A 28 14.63 0.43 -7.61
C GLY A 28 15.19 1.46 -8.58
N MET A 29 15.65 1.03 -9.77
CA MET A 29 16.17 1.93 -10.82
C MET A 29 15.07 2.61 -11.63
N VAL A 30 13.91 1.97 -11.80
CA VAL A 30 12.85 2.44 -12.71
C VAL A 30 11.74 3.19 -11.99
N ILE A 31 11.59 2.99 -10.68
CA ILE A 31 10.60 3.71 -9.88
C ILE A 31 11.06 5.15 -9.68
N PRO A 32 10.17 6.15 -9.85
CA PRO A 32 10.54 7.54 -9.66
C PRO A 32 11.12 7.83 -8.28
N ALA A 33 12.24 8.55 -8.21
CA ALA A 33 12.97 8.83 -6.96
C ALA A 33 12.16 9.62 -5.91
N HIS A 34 11.06 10.27 -6.31
CA HIS A 34 10.15 10.96 -5.38
C HIS A 34 9.13 10.04 -4.69
N TRP A 35 9.08 8.76 -5.07
CA TRP A 35 8.27 7.77 -4.39
C TRP A 35 9.03 7.18 -3.21
N GLN A 36 8.36 7.01 -2.08
CA GLN A 36 8.90 6.26 -0.96
C GLN A 36 8.73 4.77 -1.25
N VAL A 37 9.84 4.07 -1.43
CA VAL A 37 9.86 2.65 -1.79
C VAL A 37 10.72 1.87 -0.80
N GLU A 38 10.21 0.74 -0.35
CA GLU A 38 10.92 -0.19 0.51
C GLU A 38 10.98 -1.56 -0.19
N LEU A 39 12.17 -2.13 -0.29
CA LEU A 39 12.41 -3.40 -0.99
C LEU A 39 12.79 -4.49 0.01
N TYR A 40 12.08 -5.60 -0.04
CA TYR A 40 12.29 -6.75 0.85
C TYR A 40 12.52 -8.01 0.02
N SER A 41 13.64 -8.69 0.26
CA SER A 41 13.93 -9.99 -0.35
C SER A 41 13.54 -11.18 0.54
N ARG A 42 13.06 -10.90 1.77
CA ARG A 42 12.70 -11.96 2.73
C ARG A 42 11.34 -11.66 3.38
N PRO A 43 10.44 -12.66 3.42
CA PRO A 43 9.13 -12.53 4.07
C PRO A 43 9.20 -12.09 5.53
N SER A 44 10.23 -12.51 6.28
CA SER A 44 10.39 -12.15 7.69
C SER A 44 10.64 -10.65 7.91
N GLY A 45 11.48 -10.02 7.09
CA GLY A 45 11.72 -8.58 7.15
C GLY A 45 10.49 -7.77 6.77
N PHE A 46 9.79 -8.20 5.73
CA PHE A 46 8.53 -7.61 5.30
C PHE A 46 7.45 -7.72 6.41
N ALA A 47 7.28 -8.91 6.99
CA ALA A 47 6.31 -9.13 8.07
C ALA A 47 6.61 -8.25 9.30
N ALA A 48 7.88 -8.15 9.71
CA ALA A 48 8.29 -7.28 10.82
C ALA A 48 7.96 -5.81 10.54
N ARG A 49 8.16 -5.34 9.30
CA ARG A 49 7.81 -3.98 8.88
C ARG A 49 6.30 -3.74 8.94
N MET A 50 5.50 -4.72 8.53
CA MET A 50 4.05 -4.60 8.45
C MET A 50 3.32 -4.82 9.78
N GLN A 51 3.99 -5.38 10.79
CA GLN A 51 3.37 -5.79 12.06
C GLN A 51 2.56 -4.67 12.75
N ASN A 52 3.05 -3.44 12.71
CA ASN A 52 2.43 -2.29 13.36
C ASN A 52 1.64 -1.38 12.41
N GLU A 53 1.56 -1.71 11.13
CA GLU A 53 0.89 -0.86 10.16
C GLU A 53 -0.61 -0.66 10.42
N PRO A 54 -1.40 -1.67 10.80
CA PRO A 54 -2.80 -1.45 11.14
C PRO A 54 -2.99 -0.41 12.24
N ALA A 55 -2.20 -0.48 13.33
CA ALA A 55 -2.28 0.47 14.42
C ALA A 55 -1.82 1.89 14.03
N ARG A 56 -0.82 2.01 13.14
CA ARG A 56 -0.37 3.30 12.60
C ARG A 56 -1.44 3.95 11.74
N TRP A 57 -2.13 3.18 10.91
CA TRP A 57 -3.24 3.65 10.11
C TRP A 57 -4.42 4.10 10.96
N GLU A 58 -4.75 3.35 12.01
CA GLU A 58 -5.78 3.71 12.96
C GLU A 58 -5.45 5.02 13.68
N ALA A 59 -4.22 5.18 14.15
CA ALA A 59 -3.77 6.41 14.80
C ALA A 59 -3.85 7.63 13.87
N ASP A 60 -3.47 7.49 12.59
CA ASP A 60 -3.60 8.53 11.58
C ASP A 60 -5.07 8.89 11.31
N ALA A 61 -5.94 7.88 11.16
CA ALA A 61 -7.37 8.09 10.98
C ALA A 61 -8.00 8.81 12.18
N MET A 62 -7.64 8.42 13.41
CA MET A 62 -8.11 9.08 14.64
C MET A 62 -7.65 10.54 14.72
N ALA A 63 -6.42 10.84 14.34
CA ALA A 63 -5.92 12.22 14.29
C ALA A 63 -6.74 13.08 13.31
N GLN A 64 -7.10 12.54 12.16
CA GLN A 64 -7.95 13.25 11.18
C GLN A 64 -9.38 13.46 11.70
N LEU A 65 -9.98 12.45 12.32
CA LEU A 65 -11.31 12.58 12.94
C LEU A 65 -11.32 13.65 14.04
N GLN A 66 -10.30 13.72 14.86
CA GLN A 66 -10.17 14.77 15.89
C GLN A 66 -10.09 16.17 15.29
N MET A 67 -9.42 16.35 14.15
CA MET A 67 -9.38 17.65 13.45
C MET A 67 -10.79 18.05 12.95
N ILE A 68 -11.55 17.10 12.39
CA ILE A 68 -12.91 17.34 11.93
C ILE A 68 -13.81 17.70 13.11
N GLU A 69 -13.68 17.00 14.24
CA GLU A 69 -14.50 17.28 15.43
C GLU A 69 -14.22 18.68 16.00
N ARG A 70 -12.96 19.06 16.13
CA ARG A 70 -12.57 20.43 16.55
C ARG A 70 -13.10 21.50 15.59
N TRP A 71 -13.09 21.21 14.29
CA TRP A 71 -13.68 22.12 13.30
C TRP A 71 -15.19 22.28 13.49
N ARG A 72 -15.92 21.20 13.74
CA ARG A 72 -17.34 21.23 14.05
C ARG A 72 -17.65 22.06 15.31
N GLN A 73 -16.70 22.07 16.26
CA GLN A 73 -16.77 22.89 17.47
C GLN A 73 -16.35 24.36 17.26
N GLY A 74 -16.14 24.78 16.02
CA GLY A 74 -15.83 26.16 15.64
C GLY A 74 -14.34 26.50 15.54
N GLN A 75 -13.43 25.53 15.71
CA GLN A 75 -12.00 25.78 15.52
C GLN A 75 -11.67 25.80 14.01
N PRO A 76 -10.81 26.73 13.54
CA PRO A 76 -10.45 26.80 12.14
C PRO A 76 -9.71 25.56 11.68
N LEU A 77 -10.14 24.98 10.54
CA LEU A 77 -9.61 23.73 10.00
C LEU A 77 -8.17 23.88 9.46
N LEU A 78 -7.91 24.94 8.71
CA LEU A 78 -6.63 25.11 8.00
C LEU A 78 -5.40 25.11 8.93
N PRO A 79 -5.37 25.82 10.06
CA PRO A 79 -4.24 25.73 11.00
C PRO A 79 -4.02 24.33 11.56
N GLN A 80 -5.09 23.56 11.79
CA GLN A 80 -4.98 22.19 12.28
C GLN A 80 -4.35 21.28 11.22
N VAL A 81 -4.76 21.44 9.97
CA VAL A 81 -4.21 20.71 8.82
C VAL A 81 -2.72 21.01 8.64
N LEU A 82 -2.34 22.31 8.65
CA LEU A 82 -0.95 22.73 8.50
C LEU A 82 -0.08 22.19 9.64
N ARG A 83 -0.59 22.25 10.88
CA ARG A 83 0.12 21.68 12.04
C ARG A 83 0.31 20.18 11.90
N TYR A 84 -0.73 19.44 11.53
CA TYR A 84 -0.64 18.00 11.28
C TYR A 84 0.43 17.69 10.23
N TRP A 85 0.47 18.43 9.14
CA TRP A 85 1.48 18.26 8.10
C TRP A 85 2.91 18.58 8.56
N ALA A 86 3.08 19.58 9.39
CA ALA A 86 4.39 19.98 9.91
C ALA A 86 4.97 18.97 10.92
N ILE A 87 4.11 18.34 11.73
CA ILE A 87 4.53 17.47 12.85
C ILE A 87 4.61 16.00 12.43
N SER A 88 3.74 15.55 11.53
CA SER A 88 3.60 14.13 11.18
C SER A 88 4.58 13.72 10.08
N ALA A 89 5.89 13.74 10.35
CA ALA A 89 6.88 13.17 9.43
C ALA A 89 6.61 11.68 9.15
N SER A 90 6.12 10.95 10.15
CA SER A 90 5.75 9.53 10.06
C SER A 90 4.61 9.20 9.08
N ARG A 91 3.85 10.19 8.62
CA ARG A 91 2.79 9.98 7.61
C ARG A 91 3.35 9.48 6.27
N TYR A 92 4.59 9.89 5.92
CA TYR A 92 5.27 9.44 4.71
C TYR A 92 5.73 7.99 4.79
N GLU A 93 5.77 7.43 6.00
CA GLU A 93 6.20 6.07 6.28
C GLU A 93 5.04 5.08 6.31
N LEU A 94 3.78 5.54 6.25
CA LEU A 94 2.65 4.63 6.18
C LEU A 94 2.71 3.80 4.89
N ALA A 95 2.65 2.48 5.02
CA ALA A 95 2.54 1.61 3.88
C ALA A 95 1.17 1.82 3.20
N GLN A 96 1.17 2.23 1.94
CA GLN A 96 -0.05 2.39 1.16
C GLN A 96 -0.32 1.22 0.25
N ILE A 97 0.73 0.66 -0.33
CA ILE A 97 0.64 -0.44 -1.27
C ILE A 97 1.69 -1.48 -0.91
N CYS A 98 1.30 -2.74 -0.89
CA CYS A 98 2.21 -3.87 -0.86
C CYS A 98 2.15 -4.59 -2.21
N VAL A 99 3.31 -4.81 -2.80
CA VAL A 99 3.50 -5.59 -4.03
C VAL A 99 4.28 -6.84 -3.66
N VAL A 100 3.67 -8.00 -3.77
CA VAL A 100 4.23 -9.26 -3.29
C VAL A 100 4.30 -10.26 -4.43
N ASP A 101 5.47 -10.87 -4.61
CA ASP A 101 5.62 -11.98 -5.56
C ASP A 101 4.86 -13.21 -5.06
N TYR A 102 4.20 -13.92 -5.98
CA TYR A 102 3.48 -15.14 -5.66
C TYR A 102 4.43 -16.28 -5.32
N ALA A 103 5.43 -16.53 -6.17
CA ALA A 103 6.28 -17.70 -6.11
C ALA A 103 7.58 -17.44 -5.32
N MET A 104 7.54 -17.64 -4.01
CA MET A 104 8.71 -17.47 -3.16
C MET A 104 9.11 -18.80 -2.48
N PRO A 105 10.42 -19.05 -2.23
CA PRO A 105 10.88 -20.23 -1.50
C PRO A 105 10.27 -20.35 -0.10
N GLY A 106 9.64 -21.49 0.19
CA GLY A 106 9.10 -21.80 1.51
C GLY A 106 7.75 -21.17 1.85
N THR A 107 7.26 -20.24 1.04
CA THR A 107 5.92 -19.61 1.19
C THR A 107 5.41 -19.15 -0.17
N ASP A 108 4.16 -18.72 -0.20
CA ASP A 108 3.62 -18.02 -1.37
C ASP A 108 3.08 -16.64 -0.99
N GLY A 109 3.02 -15.74 -1.98
CA GLY A 109 2.60 -14.36 -1.78
C GLY A 109 1.20 -14.23 -1.23
N LEU A 110 0.28 -15.14 -1.55
CA LEU A 110 -1.08 -15.09 -1.02
C LEU A 110 -1.14 -15.38 0.47
N LYS A 111 -0.30 -16.31 0.96
CA LYS A 111 -0.19 -16.55 2.42
C LYS A 111 0.31 -15.32 3.13
N VAL A 112 1.32 -14.64 2.58
CA VAL A 112 1.82 -13.37 3.13
C VAL A 112 0.71 -12.31 3.14
N LEU A 113 0.03 -12.09 2.02
CA LEU A 113 -1.04 -11.09 1.92
C LEU A 113 -2.26 -11.42 2.80
N ASN A 114 -2.53 -12.70 3.04
CA ASN A 114 -3.60 -13.12 3.95
C ASN A 114 -3.34 -12.72 5.41
N THR A 115 -2.09 -12.54 5.80
CA THR A 115 -1.75 -12.02 7.15
C THR A 115 -2.02 -10.52 7.30
N LEU A 116 -2.30 -9.82 6.20
CA LEU A 116 -2.51 -8.37 6.15
C LEU A 116 -3.98 -7.97 5.98
N LEU A 117 -4.93 -8.83 6.36
CA LEU A 117 -6.37 -8.55 6.18
C LEU A 117 -6.85 -7.34 6.99
N ASP A 118 -6.25 -7.09 8.15
CA ASP A 118 -6.58 -5.95 9.01
C ASP A 118 -5.89 -4.65 8.58
N TRP A 119 -4.94 -4.74 7.64
CA TRP A 119 -4.29 -3.57 7.08
C TRP A 119 -5.13 -2.98 5.94
N PRO A 120 -5.47 -1.67 5.97
CA PRO A 120 -6.37 -1.06 5.00
C PRO A 120 -5.73 -0.71 3.65
N GLY A 121 -4.41 -0.82 3.50
CA GLY A 121 -3.71 -0.49 2.26
C GLY A 121 -4.00 -1.46 1.12
N SER A 122 -3.51 -1.13 -0.07
CA SER A 122 -3.74 -1.91 -1.30
C SER A 122 -2.75 -3.07 -1.43
N ARG A 123 -3.27 -4.22 -1.83
CA ARG A 123 -2.52 -5.47 -1.99
C ARG A 123 -2.42 -5.84 -3.48
N VAL A 124 -1.21 -5.89 -3.97
CA VAL A 124 -0.89 -6.25 -5.36
C VAL A 124 -0.08 -7.54 -5.38
N LEU A 125 -0.47 -8.49 -6.22
CA LEU A 125 0.24 -9.73 -6.44
C LEU A 125 1.01 -9.68 -7.76
N LEU A 126 2.30 -10.01 -7.73
CA LEU A 126 3.05 -10.32 -8.94
C LEU A 126 2.92 -11.81 -9.23
N THR A 127 2.66 -12.19 -10.47
CA THR A 127 2.38 -13.58 -10.83
C THR A 127 3.25 -14.06 -11.98
N GLY A 128 3.62 -15.33 -11.94
CA GLY A 128 4.11 -16.05 -13.10
C GLY A 128 2.96 -16.41 -14.05
N GLN A 129 3.32 -16.93 -15.23
CA GLN A 129 2.33 -17.33 -16.24
C GLN A 129 1.41 -18.48 -15.77
N ALA A 130 1.93 -19.38 -14.95
CA ALA A 130 1.18 -20.52 -14.43
C ALA A 130 0.17 -20.17 -13.33
N ASP A 131 0.29 -18.96 -12.72
CA ASP A 131 -0.39 -18.60 -11.48
C ASP A 131 -1.60 -17.66 -11.70
N GLU A 132 -1.92 -17.34 -12.95
CA GLU A 132 -2.96 -16.38 -13.31
C GLU A 132 -4.34 -16.78 -12.79
N GLN A 133 -4.69 -18.06 -12.85
CA GLN A 133 -5.98 -18.55 -12.34
C GLN A 133 -6.11 -18.34 -10.82
N ILE A 134 -5.03 -18.55 -10.09
CA ILE A 134 -4.96 -18.35 -8.64
C ILE A 134 -5.12 -16.86 -8.32
N ALA A 135 -4.47 -15.99 -9.09
CA ALA A 135 -4.58 -14.55 -8.93
C ALA A 135 -6.01 -14.03 -9.19
N ILE A 136 -6.68 -14.55 -10.23
CA ILE A 136 -8.09 -14.22 -10.52
C ILE A 136 -8.99 -14.60 -9.35
N GLN A 137 -8.81 -15.80 -8.79
CA GLN A 137 -9.59 -16.24 -7.63
C GLN A 137 -9.31 -15.34 -6.39
N ALA A 138 -8.06 -15.01 -6.14
CA ALA A 138 -7.69 -14.13 -5.04
C ALA A 138 -8.28 -12.73 -5.18
N PHE A 139 -8.30 -12.18 -6.40
CA PHE A 139 -8.95 -10.92 -6.72
C PHE A 139 -10.47 -10.98 -6.50
N ASN A 140 -11.13 -11.98 -7.02
CA ASN A 140 -12.59 -12.16 -6.87
C ASN A 140 -13.00 -12.34 -5.40
N ASN A 141 -12.16 -12.95 -4.58
CA ASN A 141 -12.38 -13.11 -3.14
C ASN A 141 -11.99 -11.88 -2.31
N GLY A 142 -11.52 -10.79 -2.93
CA GLY A 142 -11.11 -9.57 -2.25
C GLY A 142 -9.83 -9.70 -1.42
N LEU A 143 -9.04 -10.76 -1.62
CA LEU A 143 -7.76 -10.94 -0.95
C LEU A 143 -6.69 -10.01 -1.51
N ILE A 144 -6.75 -9.68 -2.79
CA ILE A 144 -5.90 -8.72 -3.47
C ILE A 144 -6.74 -7.66 -4.20
N ASP A 145 -6.17 -6.48 -4.38
CA ASP A 145 -6.81 -5.37 -5.10
C ASP A 145 -6.44 -5.36 -6.59
N GLN A 146 -5.26 -5.92 -6.92
CA GLN A 146 -4.77 -6.07 -8.28
C GLN A 146 -3.77 -7.23 -8.37
N PHE A 147 -3.55 -7.73 -9.58
CA PHE A 147 -2.42 -8.60 -9.89
C PHE A 147 -1.74 -8.13 -11.18
N VAL A 148 -0.45 -8.42 -11.29
CA VAL A 148 0.39 -8.02 -12.44
C VAL A 148 1.24 -9.21 -12.86
N PRO A 149 1.04 -9.75 -14.07
CA PRO A 149 1.87 -10.84 -14.58
C PRO A 149 3.29 -10.32 -14.90
N LYS A 150 4.33 -10.97 -14.36
CA LYS A 150 5.73 -10.60 -14.58
C LYS A 150 6.18 -10.71 -16.05
N GLN A 151 5.52 -11.57 -16.84
CA GLN A 151 5.82 -11.75 -18.27
C GLN A 151 5.13 -10.73 -19.19
N THR A 152 4.41 -9.77 -18.64
CA THR A 152 3.78 -8.73 -19.44
C THR A 152 4.84 -7.93 -20.20
N THR A 153 4.61 -7.72 -21.50
CA THR A 153 5.44 -6.78 -22.26
C THR A 153 5.41 -5.42 -21.61
N ASP A 154 6.59 -4.84 -21.34
CA ASP A 154 6.73 -3.58 -20.61
C ASP A 154 6.08 -3.62 -19.19
N ILE A 155 6.45 -4.66 -18.42
CA ILE A 155 6.01 -4.87 -17.05
C ILE A 155 6.14 -3.62 -16.18
N THR A 156 7.23 -2.88 -16.35
CA THR A 156 7.50 -1.67 -15.58
C THR A 156 6.43 -0.61 -15.80
N ARG A 157 6.07 -0.33 -17.07
CA ARG A 157 5.02 0.65 -17.38
C ARG A 157 3.67 0.19 -16.84
N HIS A 158 3.36 -1.08 -16.98
CA HIS A 158 2.10 -1.65 -16.48
C HIS A 158 2.01 -1.55 -14.97
N LEU A 159 3.04 -1.99 -14.24
CA LEU A 159 3.13 -1.91 -12.79
C LEU A 159 3.02 -0.46 -12.30
N MET A 160 3.77 0.46 -12.92
CA MET A 160 3.70 1.89 -12.57
C MET A 160 2.30 2.48 -12.80
N GLY A 161 1.60 2.05 -13.84
CA GLY A 161 0.21 2.43 -14.09
C GLY A 161 -0.74 1.96 -12.98
N VAL A 162 -0.60 0.70 -12.56
CA VAL A 162 -1.37 0.11 -11.44
C VAL A 162 -1.09 0.86 -10.14
N LEU A 163 0.17 1.06 -9.79
CA LEU A 163 0.57 1.74 -8.56
C LEU A 163 0.06 3.18 -8.49
N ARG A 164 0.20 3.95 -9.59
CA ARG A 164 -0.36 5.32 -9.66
C ARG A 164 -1.86 5.34 -9.43
N LYS A 165 -2.59 4.42 -10.06
CA LYS A 165 -4.04 4.30 -9.88
C LYS A 165 -4.39 4.02 -8.42
N LEU A 166 -3.70 3.07 -7.78
CA LEU A 166 -3.96 2.70 -6.39
C LEU A 166 -3.57 3.81 -5.40
N MET A 167 -2.47 4.54 -5.64
CA MET A 167 -2.05 5.66 -4.79
C MET A 167 -3.06 6.81 -4.78
N HIS A 168 -3.83 7.00 -5.85
CA HIS A 168 -4.82 8.08 -5.97
C HIS A 168 -6.25 7.61 -5.72
N ALA A 169 -6.48 6.32 -5.58
CA ALA A 169 -7.81 5.79 -5.29
C ALA A 169 -8.21 6.11 -3.84
N PRO A 170 -9.48 6.49 -3.57
CA PRO A 170 -9.98 6.51 -2.21
C PRO A 170 -9.92 5.09 -1.65
N HIS A 171 -9.45 4.95 -0.41
CA HIS A 171 -9.35 3.63 0.22
C HIS A 171 -10.75 3.07 0.50
N PRO A 172 -11.16 1.98 -0.18
CA PRO A 172 -12.50 1.43 -0.04
C PRO A 172 -12.78 0.82 1.35
N ARG A 173 -11.73 0.58 2.15
CA ARG A 173 -11.83 -0.04 3.48
C ARG A 173 -11.91 0.96 4.64
N LEU A 174 -11.85 2.24 4.37
CA LEU A 174 -12.07 3.32 5.35
C LEU A 174 -13.49 3.91 5.27
N ASN A 175 -14.40 3.25 4.56
CA ASN A 175 -15.81 3.61 4.43
C ASN A 175 -16.67 2.85 5.45
#